data_2a199be2d02f129436f328227780d561
#
_entry.id   2a199be2d02f129436f328227780d561
#
_cell.length_a   1.000
_cell.length_b   1.000
_cell.length_c   1.000
_cell.angle_alpha   90.00
_cell.angle_beta   90.00
_cell.angle_gamma   90.00
#
_symmetry.space_group_name_H-M   'P 1'
#
loop_
_entity.id
_entity.type
_entity.pdbx_description
1 polymer ?
#
loop_
_entity_poly.entity_id
_entity_poly.type
_entity_poly.pdbx_seq_one_letter_code
_entity_poly.pdbx_strand_id
1 'polypeptide(L)'
;SPKHFLGTFTLIIKKDNKLYLLSDPLGGARIFHDVNQNIWCSSVLALAENSPNLTIDRQGVYEYCFQETTYGSTTPFNEIKLADSLSFFELQKGGVISHKKNLPVTFNPSSASYDELLYEQATLIKGQMETIVSAYGKNITTALSGGYDSRLLLSLLIDASVTPQLYVYGENSSPDFLVAKSIEKGEGLEINHVDKSNHKKPSSDQYAEIINDNYYGLDGFPFEGIYDFGGNMETRRHRSQNNTMVLNGGGGEIYRNFFYLPNKAYSVDDLMSVFYHRFTQEFCTEKIDVSEYKRHLKEKIKYALNLENEKMSRTQVEYAYPGFRLRYWTSKDFSNSSRLGNFLTPFISYENIAAALQIPLNFKTHGKFQGELINKISPALASYYSDYGYRFNETVPFKNIIKNNLTIFRPIWLRKNSYAIQHKLATFAPPDTLKENYIKAILPKGVRIMDQYFKIDDIKDPGLLGRVMTLEYMFQKLAL
;
A
#
# COMPACT_ATOMS: atom_id res chain seq x y z
N SER A 1 -3.91 -7.11 -24.93
CA SER A 1 -3.54 -7.83 -23.71
C SER A 1 -3.74 -6.91 -22.50
N PRO A 2 -4.25 -7.40 -21.35
CA PRO A 2 -4.46 -6.59 -20.13
C PRO A 2 -3.19 -5.90 -19.60
N LYS A 3 -2.00 -6.35 -19.99
CA LYS A 3 -0.71 -5.77 -19.61
C LYS A 3 -0.50 -4.33 -20.08
N HIS A 4 -1.21 -3.90 -21.12
CA HIS A 4 -1.14 -2.53 -21.66
C HIS A 4 -2.21 -1.60 -21.06
N PHE A 5 -3.10 -2.10 -20.21
CA PHE A 5 -4.09 -1.27 -19.56
C PHE A 5 -3.47 -0.57 -18.36
N LEU A 6 -3.71 0.74 -18.29
CA LEU A 6 -3.28 1.55 -17.15
C LEU A 6 -4.36 1.57 -16.08
N GLY A 7 -3.92 1.50 -14.83
CA GLY A 7 -4.78 1.69 -13.68
C GLY A 7 -5.22 0.43 -12.97
N THR A 8 -6.09 0.65 -12.01
CA THR A 8 -6.70 -0.35 -11.14
C THR A 8 -8.07 -0.71 -11.71
N PHE A 9 -8.28 -1.94 -12.13
CA PHE A 9 -9.51 -2.34 -12.80
C PHE A 9 -9.89 -3.80 -12.56
N THR A 10 -11.19 -4.05 -12.68
CA THR A 10 -11.76 -5.39 -12.87
C THR A 10 -12.55 -5.40 -14.17
N LEU A 11 -12.33 -6.40 -15.00
CA LEU A 11 -13.03 -6.56 -16.27
C LEU A 11 -13.86 -7.85 -16.24
N ILE A 12 -15.10 -7.74 -16.73
CA ILE A 12 -15.95 -8.87 -17.07
C ILE A 12 -16.07 -8.89 -18.58
N ILE A 13 -15.56 -9.94 -19.21
CA ILE A 13 -15.50 -10.08 -20.67
C ILE A 13 -16.32 -11.27 -21.11
N LYS A 14 -17.28 -11.04 -22.01
CA LYS A 14 -17.98 -12.12 -22.70
C LYS A 14 -17.31 -12.36 -24.06
N LYS A 15 -16.81 -13.58 -24.27
CA LYS A 15 -16.18 -14.00 -25.52
C LYS A 15 -16.51 -15.47 -25.80
N ASP A 16 -16.91 -15.79 -27.04
CA ASP A 16 -17.21 -17.15 -27.51
C ASP A 16 -18.18 -17.90 -26.56
N ASN A 17 -19.26 -17.24 -26.14
CA ASN A 17 -20.25 -17.70 -25.14
C ASN A 17 -19.69 -18.03 -23.75
N LYS A 18 -18.45 -17.65 -23.46
CA LYS A 18 -17.82 -17.77 -22.15
C LYS A 18 -17.74 -16.40 -21.48
N LEU A 19 -17.80 -16.40 -20.14
CA LEU A 19 -17.67 -15.20 -19.33
C LEU A 19 -16.36 -15.27 -18.55
N TYR A 20 -15.56 -14.22 -18.66
CA TYR A 20 -14.26 -14.13 -18.00
C TYR A 20 -14.25 -12.95 -17.01
N LEU A 21 -13.70 -13.19 -15.82
CA LEU A 21 -13.43 -12.18 -14.80
C LEU A 21 -11.92 -12.04 -14.64
N LEU A 22 -11.41 -10.82 -14.76
CA LEU A 22 -9.98 -10.55 -14.54
C LEU A 22 -9.77 -9.20 -13.85
N SER A 23 -8.82 -9.14 -12.94
CA SER A 23 -8.31 -7.92 -12.34
C SER A 23 -7.06 -7.43 -13.06
N ASP A 24 -6.65 -6.18 -12.77
CA ASP A 24 -5.37 -5.63 -13.20
C ASP A 24 -4.18 -6.55 -12.80
N PRO A 25 -3.00 -6.39 -13.44
CA PRO A 25 -1.86 -7.29 -13.22
C PRO A 25 -1.35 -7.35 -11.78
N LEU A 26 -1.50 -6.28 -11.01
CA LEU A 26 -1.05 -6.22 -9.61
C LEU A 26 -2.17 -6.51 -8.61
N GLY A 27 -3.43 -6.61 -9.04
CA GLY A 27 -4.56 -6.79 -8.15
C GLY A 27 -4.87 -5.56 -7.32
N GLY A 28 -4.68 -4.38 -7.90
CA GLY A 28 -5.10 -3.11 -7.30
C GLY A 28 -6.60 -3.04 -7.09
N ALA A 29 -7.37 -3.61 -8.03
CA ALA A 29 -8.81 -3.86 -7.85
C ALA A 29 -9.01 -5.21 -7.15
N ARG A 30 -9.45 -5.17 -5.90
CA ARG A 30 -9.69 -6.37 -5.08
C ARG A 30 -11.05 -6.97 -5.40
N ILE A 31 -11.05 -8.27 -5.61
CA ILE A 31 -12.27 -9.08 -5.77
C ILE A 31 -12.23 -10.20 -4.74
N PHE A 32 -13.33 -10.40 -4.06
CA PHE A 32 -13.53 -11.45 -3.08
C PHE A 32 -14.56 -12.45 -3.58
N HIS A 33 -14.50 -13.67 -3.07
CA HIS A 33 -15.50 -14.70 -3.35
C HIS A 33 -15.72 -15.58 -2.12
N ASP A 34 -16.87 -16.23 -2.04
CA ASP A 34 -17.10 -17.31 -1.09
C ASP A 34 -16.24 -18.54 -1.44
N VAL A 35 -15.98 -19.43 -0.49
CA VAL A 35 -15.14 -20.63 -0.71
C VAL A 35 -15.65 -21.52 -1.84
N ASN A 36 -16.94 -21.51 -2.12
CA ASN A 36 -17.57 -22.28 -3.21
C ASN A 36 -17.54 -21.54 -4.56
N GLN A 37 -17.05 -20.30 -4.60
CA GLN A 37 -16.96 -19.44 -5.78
C GLN A 37 -18.32 -19.17 -6.47
N ASN A 38 -19.40 -19.21 -5.70
CA ASN A 38 -20.74 -18.91 -6.20
C ASN A 38 -21.04 -17.41 -6.24
N ILE A 39 -20.45 -16.66 -5.31
CA ILE A 39 -20.65 -15.21 -5.17
C ILE A 39 -19.30 -14.51 -5.27
N TRP A 40 -19.21 -13.50 -6.14
CA TRP A 40 -18.04 -12.67 -6.35
C TRP A 40 -18.41 -11.20 -6.10
N CYS A 41 -17.59 -10.50 -5.32
CA CYS A 41 -17.86 -9.13 -4.91
C CYS A 41 -16.59 -8.31 -4.77
N SER A 42 -16.66 -7.01 -5.00
CA SER A 42 -15.57 -6.06 -4.74
C SER A 42 -15.48 -5.62 -3.27
N SER A 43 -16.37 -6.10 -2.40
CA SER A 43 -16.43 -5.78 -0.99
C SER A 43 -16.40 -7.03 -0.14
N VAL A 44 -15.44 -7.12 0.79
CA VAL A 44 -15.40 -8.20 1.78
C VAL A 44 -16.56 -8.11 2.76
N LEU A 45 -16.96 -6.88 3.14
CA LEU A 45 -18.09 -6.68 4.05
C LEU A 45 -19.41 -7.10 3.43
N ALA A 46 -19.65 -6.78 2.16
CA ALA A 46 -20.86 -7.19 1.49
C ALA A 46 -20.99 -8.71 1.42
N LEU A 47 -19.88 -9.43 1.23
CA LEU A 47 -19.88 -10.89 1.34
C LEU A 47 -20.11 -11.35 2.78
N ALA A 48 -19.43 -10.74 3.75
CA ALA A 48 -19.53 -11.14 5.14
C ALA A 48 -20.96 -10.97 5.70
N GLU A 49 -21.61 -9.84 5.43
CA GLU A 49 -22.96 -9.56 5.88
C GLU A 49 -24.02 -10.48 5.24
N ASN A 50 -23.71 -11.09 4.09
CA ASN A 50 -24.60 -12.00 3.37
C ASN A 50 -24.16 -13.47 3.43
N SER A 51 -23.13 -13.80 4.21
CA SER A 51 -22.64 -15.16 4.38
C SER A 51 -23.14 -15.76 5.68
N PRO A 52 -23.88 -16.87 5.65
CA PRO A 52 -24.26 -17.58 6.87
C PRO A 52 -23.05 -18.29 7.49
N ASN A 53 -23.02 -18.39 8.82
CA ASN A 53 -22.06 -19.22 9.57
C ASN A 53 -20.59 -18.87 9.32
N LEU A 54 -20.27 -17.57 9.32
CA LEU A 54 -18.88 -17.12 9.24
C LEU A 54 -18.06 -17.61 10.44
N THR A 55 -16.82 -17.98 10.15
CA THR A 55 -15.82 -18.35 11.18
C THR A 55 -14.54 -17.58 10.99
N ILE A 56 -13.83 -17.35 12.09
CA ILE A 56 -12.61 -16.52 12.12
C ILE A 56 -11.40 -17.31 11.60
N ASP A 57 -10.74 -16.77 10.58
CA ASP A 57 -9.45 -17.27 10.09
C ASP A 57 -8.31 -16.72 10.96
N ARG A 58 -7.68 -17.59 11.77
CA ARG A 58 -6.61 -17.19 12.71
C ARG A 58 -5.40 -16.59 11.99
N GLN A 59 -5.01 -17.16 10.85
CA GLN A 59 -3.90 -16.65 10.04
C GLN A 59 -4.22 -15.22 9.56
N GLY A 60 -5.45 -14.99 9.08
CA GLY A 60 -5.93 -13.68 8.64
C GLY A 60 -5.94 -12.65 9.76
N VAL A 61 -6.36 -13.03 10.95
CA VAL A 61 -6.33 -12.18 12.15
C VAL A 61 -4.89 -11.72 12.46
N TYR A 62 -3.95 -12.67 12.58
CA TYR A 62 -2.57 -12.33 12.92
C TYR A 62 -1.85 -11.58 11.80
N GLU A 63 -2.09 -11.94 10.54
CA GLU A 63 -1.53 -11.18 9.40
C GLU A 63 -2.00 -9.74 9.41
N TYR A 64 -3.30 -9.51 9.53
CA TYR A 64 -3.83 -8.14 9.57
C TYR A 64 -3.29 -7.35 10.77
N CYS A 65 -3.33 -7.92 11.95
CA CYS A 65 -2.89 -7.22 13.15
C CYS A 65 -1.40 -6.86 13.11
N PHE A 66 -0.53 -7.79 12.70
CA PHE A 66 0.91 -7.57 12.69
C PHE A 66 1.46 -6.97 11.39
N GLN A 67 0.86 -7.28 10.23
CA GLN A 67 1.35 -6.85 8.92
C GLN A 67 0.46 -5.80 8.24
N GLU A 68 -0.59 -5.32 8.93
CA GLU A 68 -1.51 -4.28 8.44
C GLU A 68 -2.41 -4.74 7.26
N THR A 69 -2.23 -5.97 6.81
CA THR A 69 -3.00 -6.58 5.72
C THR A 69 -2.97 -8.10 5.83
N THR A 70 -3.81 -8.76 5.03
CA THR A 70 -3.74 -10.20 4.80
C THR A 70 -3.09 -10.49 3.46
N TYR A 71 -2.48 -11.66 3.29
CA TYR A 71 -1.74 -12.05 2.11
C TYR A 71 -2.34 -13.28 1.42
N GLY A 72 -2.02 -13.42 0.11
CA GLY A 72 -2.59 -14.50 -0.71
C GLY A 72 -4.11 -14.38 -0.80
N SER A 73 -4.79 -15.50 -0.70
CA SER A 73 -6.26 -15.54 -0.68
C SER A 73 -6.88 -15.31 0.69
N THR A 74 -6.08 -15.13 1.74
CA THR A 74 -6.55 -15.03 3.13
C THR A 74 -7.32 -13.74 3.38
N THR A 75 -8.43 -13.85 4.13
CA THR A 75 -9.16 -12.75 4.77
C THR A 75 -9.29 -13.06 6.26
N PRO A 76 -9.87 -12.19 7.10
CA PRO A 76 -10.19 -12.53 8.49
C PRO A 76 -11.25 -13.65 8.65
N PHE A 77 -11.80 -14.16 7.56
CA PHE A 77 -12.86 -15.19 7.54
C PHE A 77 -12.43 -16.43 6.78
N ASN A 78 -12.78 -17.62 7.28
CA ASN A 78 -12.50 -18.87 6.59
C ASN A 78 -13.30 -19.02 5.29
N GLU A 79 -14.52 -18.50 5.24
CA GLU A 79 -15.48 -18.68 4.16
C GLU A 79 -15.33 -17.66 3.04
N ILE A 80 -14.53 -16.59 3.24
CA ILE A 80 -14.32 -15.53 2.25
C ILE A 80 -12.86 -15.50 1.84
N LYS A 81 -12.61 -15.50 0.54
CA LYS A 81 -11.26 -15.49 -0.02
C LYS A 81 -11.06 -14.30 -0.96
N LEU A 82 -9.84 -13.74 -0.93
CA LEU A 82 -9.40 -12.79 -1.94
C LEU A 82 -9.05 -13.55 -3.22
N ALA A 83 -9.60 -13.14 -4.34
CA ALA A 83 -9.31 -13.73 -5.65
C ALA A 83 -7.84 -13.55 -6.04
N ASP A 84 -7.24 -14.58 -6.61
CA ASP A 84 -5.84 -14.55 -7.03
C ASP A 84 -5.63 -13.58 -8.20
N SER A 85 -4.96 -12.47 -7.94
CA SER A 85 -4.64 -11.47 -8.96
C SER A 85 -3.63 -11.93 -10.02
N LEU A 86 -2.94 -13.07 -9.81
CA LEU A 86 -2.10 -13.72 -10.81
C LEU A 86 -2.90 -14.58 -11.80
N SER A 87 -4.20 -14.69 -11.58
CA SER A 87 -5.10 -15.51 -12.40
C SER A 87 -6.23 -14.66 -12.99
N PHE A 88 -6.85 -15.17 -14.06
CA PHE A 88 -8.17 -14.77 -14.52
C PHE A 88 -9.11 -15.98 -14.45
N PHE A 89 -10.38 -15.72 -14.38
CA PHE A 89 -11.37 -16.74 -14.07
C PHE A 89 -12.38 -16.86 -15.21
N GLU A 90 -12.60 -18.08 -15.69
CA GLU A 90 -13.66 -18.42 -16.62
C GLU A 90 -14.88 -18.86 -15.77
N LEU A 91 -15.95 -18.07 -15.83
CA LEU A 91 -17.17 -18.34 -15.09
C LEU A 91 -18.08 -19.24 -15.95
N GLN A 92 -18.43 -20.41 -15.43
CA GLN A 92 -19.26 -21.40 -16.10
C GLN A 92 -20.51 -21.71 -15.26
N LYS A 93 -21.55 -22.26 -15.91
CA LYS A 93 -22.69 -22.79 -15.18
C LYS A 93 -22.25 -24.01 -14.36
N GLY A 94 -22.15 -23.83 -13.04
CA GLY A 94 -21.76 -24.90 -12.10
C GLY A 94 -20.30 -24.89 -11.70
N GLY A 95 -19.52 -23.85 -11.97
CA GLY A 95 -18.16 -23.72 -11.45
C GLY A 95 -17.32 -22.63 -12.08
N VAL A 96 -16.09 -22.51 -11.61
CA VAL A 96 -15.12 -21.52 -12.07
C VAL A 96 -13.81 -22.22 -12.43
N ILE A 97 -13.26 -21.89 -13.58
CA ILE A 97 -11.94 -22.36 -14.00
C ILE A 97 -10.94 -21.22 -13.85
N SER A 98 -9.90 -21.45 -13.07
CA SER A 98 -8.80 -20.49 -12.90
C SER A 98 -7.73 -20.70 -13.95
N HIS A 99 -7.31 -19.62 -14.61
CA HIS A 99 -6.25 -19.58 -15.59
C HIS A 99 -5.16 -18.62 -15.16
N LYS A 100 -3.90 -19.03 -15.20
CA LYS A 100 -2.77 -18.14 -14.89
C LYS A 100 -2.62 -17.04 -15.94
N LYS A 101 -2.40 -15.80 -15.49
CA LYS A 101 -2.03 -14.68 -16.36
C LYS A 101 -0.60 -14.89 -16.87
N ASN A 102 -0.39 -14.66 -18.16
CA ASN A 102 0.96 -14.60 -18.72
C ASN A 102 1.52 -13.18 -18.55
N LEU A 103 2.25 -12.95 -17.48
CA LEU A 103 2.89 -11.68 -17.12
C LEU A 103 4.39 -11.93 -16.89
N PRO A 104 5.17 -12.18 -17.97
CA PRO A 104 6.59 -12.51 -17.84
C PRO A 104 7.36 -11.30 -17.31
N VAL A 105 8.14 -11.51 -16.26
CA VAL A 105 9.06 -10.52 -15.69
C VAL A 105 10.47 -11.05 -15.81
N THR A 106 11.37 -10.22 -16.32
CA THR A 106 12.78 -10.55 -16.44
C THR A 106 13.54 -10.07 -15.20
N PHE A 107 14.32 -10.97 -14.60
CA PHE A 107 15.08 -10.69 -13.38
C PHE A 107 16.58 -10.44 -13.63
N ASN A 108 16.95 -10.24 -14.90
CA ASN A 108 18.31 -9.90 -15.30
C ASN A 108 18.35 -8.40 -15.63
N PRO A 109 19.11 -7.58 -14.89
CA PRO A 109 19.29 -6.17 -15.21
C PRO A 109 19.82 -5.99 -16.61
N SER A 110 19.41 -4.90 -17.28
CA SER A 110 19.88 -4.52 -18.60
C SER A 110 21.37 -4.18 -18.58
N SER A 111 22.05 -4.41 -19.71
CA SER A 111 23.42 -3.92 -19.96
C SER A 111 23.46 -2.53 -20.60
N ALA A 112 22.30 -1.92 -20.87
CA ALA A 112 22.19 -0.56 -21.39
C ALA A 112 22.82 0.47 -20.44
N SER A 113 23.28 1.57 -20.98
CA SER A 113 23.88 2.65 -20.22
C SER A 113 22.87 3.32 -19.27
N TYR A 114 23.37 4.04 -18.28
CA TYR A 114 22.53 4.81 -17.34
C TYR A 114 21.61 5.79 -18.09
N ASP A 115 22.17 6.53 -19.05
CA ASP A 115 21.45 7.57 -19.80
C ASP A 115 20.38 6.99 -20.73
N GLU A 116 20.64 5.82 -21.35
CA GLU A 116 19.67 5.09 -22.16
C GLU A 116 18.48 4.65 -21.28
N LEU A 117 18.73 3.99 -20.15
CA LEU A 117 17.67 3.54 -19.25
C LEU A 117 16.88 4.71 -18.66
N LEU A 118 17.55 5.83 -18.34
CA LEU A 118 16.89 7.04 -17.85
C LEU A 118 16.00 7.66 -18.92
N TYR A 119 16.44 7.67 -20.20
CA TYR A 119 15.67 8.17 -21.31
C TYR A 119 14.45 7.29 -21.60
N GLU A 120 14.65 5.98 -21.68
CA GLU A 120 13.58 5.01 -21.93
C GLU A 120 12.50 5.08 -20.85
N GLN A 121 12.92 5.13 -19.57
CA GLN A 121 11.99 5.21 -18.44
C GLN A 121 11.22 6.54 -18.42
N ALA A 122 11.89 7.66 -18.66
CA ALA A 122 11.24 8.96 -18.76
C ALA A 122 10.21 9.00 -19.90
N THR A 123 10.56 8.45 -21.06
CA THR A 123 9.67 8.36 -22.23
C THR A 123 8.44 7.51 -21.93
N LEU A 124 8.63 6.35 -21.31
CA LEU A 124 7.54 5.46 -20.93
C LEU A 124 6.54 6.13 -20.01
N ILE A 125 7.00 6.71 -18.89
CA ILE A 125 6.09 7.30 -17.90
C ILE A 125 5.45 8.61 -18.39
N LYS A 126 6.11 9.37 -19.26
CA LYS A 126 5.51 10.54 -19.93
C LYS A 126 4.38 10.13 -20.86
N GLY A 127 4.59 9.15 -21.73
CA GLY A 127 3.54 8.64 -22.64
C GLY A 127 2.34 8.04 -21.89
N GLN A 128 2.57 7.41 -20.74
CA GLN A 128 1.48 6.96 -19.85
C GLN A 128 0.72 8.13 -19.23
N MET A 129 1.40 9.19 -18.80
CA MET A 129 0.74 10.39 -18.27
C MET A 129 -0.08 11.10 -19.33
N GLU A 130 0.43 11.24 -20.55
CA GLU A 130 -0.32 11.77 -21.68
C GLU A 130 -1.59 10.95 -21.97
N THR A 131 -1.50 9.63 -21.89
CA THR A 131 -2.66 8.73 -22.02
C THR A 131 -3.70 8.98 -20.94
N ILE A 132 -3.27 9.14 -19.67
CA ILE A 132 -4.15 9.43 -18.54
C ILE A 132 -4.84 10.80 -18.74
N VAL A 133 -4.08 11.83 -19.09
CA VAL A 133 -4.61 13.17 -19.33
C VAL A 133 -5.57 13.19 -20.52
N SER A 134 -5.28 12.45 -21.59
CA SER A 134 -6.18 12.31 -22.73
C SER A 134 -7.51 11.64 -22.35
N ALA A 135 -7.47 10.64 -21.47
CA ALA A 135 -8.65 9.88 -21.07
C ALA A 135 -9.54 10.63 -20.06
N TYR A 136 -8.93 11.33 -19.10
CA TYR A 136 -9.64 11.94 -17.95
C TYR A 136 -9.65 13.46 -17.97
N GLY A 137 -8.95 14.10 -18.89
CA GLY A 137 -8.84 15.57 -18.94
C GLY A 137 -7.91 16.13 -17.86
N LYS A 138 -8.09 17.43 -17.58
CA LYS A 138 -7.22 18.19 -16.66
C LYS A 138 -7.77 18.33 -15.24
N ASN A 139 -8.96 17.80 -14.95
CA ASN A 139 -9.52 17.82 -13.60
C ASN A 139 -8.87 16.75 -12.74
N ILE A 140 -7.63 17.01 -12.34
CA ILE A 140 -6.76 16.06 -11.62
C ILE A 140 -6.37 16.64 -10.26
N THR A 141 -6.38 15.81 -9.24
CA THR A 141 -5.86 16.12 -7.90
C THR A 141 -4.77 15.13 -7.51
N THR A 142 -3.77 15.59 -6.77
CA THR A 142 -2.75 14.75 -6.16
C THR A 142 -2.25 15.33 -4.84
N ALA A 143 -1.63 14.48 -4.00
CA ALA A 143 -0.91 14.95 -2.83
C ALA A 143 0.52 15.34 -3.22
N LEU A 144 1.05 16.40 -2.59
CA LEU A 144 2.44 16.79 -2.69
C LEU A 144 3.09 16.63 -1.31
N SER A 145 4.17 15.87 -1.24
CA SER A 145 5.03 15.73 -0.07
C SER A 145 6.45 16.22 -0.40
N GLY A 146 7.35 16.21 0.58
CA GLY A 146 8.76 16.51 0.37
C GLY A 146 9.55 15.44 -0.39
N GLY A 147 8.96 14.26 -0.63
CA GLY A 147 9.61 13.07 -1.16
C GLY A 147 9.69 13.00 -2.69
N TYR A 148 10.23 11.85 -3.16
CA TYR A 148 10.44 11.60 -4.60
C TYR A 148 9.14 11.35 -5.37
N ASP A 149 8.25 10.50 -4.85
CA ASP A 149 7.14 9.93 -5.62
C ASP A 149 6.11 10.97 -6.01
N SER A 150 5.69 11.80 -5.06
CA SER A 150 4.75 12.90 -5.30
C SER A 150 5.36 13.97 -6.21
N ARG A 151 6.66 14.25 -6.09
CA ARG A 151 7.35 15.21 -6.92
C ARG A 151 7.54 14.70 -8.36
N LEU A 152 7.84 13.40 -8.53
CA LEU A 152 7.87 12.77 -9.86
C LEU A 152 6.50 12.85 -10.53
N LEU A 153 5.43 12.57 -9.78
CA LEU A 153 4.07 12.67 -10.30
C LEU A 153 3.71 14.10 -10.69
N LEU A 154 4.05 15.10 -9.85
CA LEU A 154 3.84 16.52 -10.17
C LEU A 154 4.63 16.92 -11.42
N SER A 155 5.89 16.47 -11.55
CA SER A 155 6.73 16.74 -12.72
C SER A 155 6.08 16.25 -14.01
N LEU A 156 5.51 15.05 -14.00
CA LEU A 156 4.80 14.47 -15.14
C LEU A 156 3.53 15.23 -15.49
N LEU A 157 2.79 15.70 -14.50
CA LEU A 157 1.57 16.48 -14.72
C LEU A 157 1.86 17.84 -15.36
N ILE A 158 2.89 18.54 -14.85
CA ILE A 158 3.32 19.82 -15.42
C ILE A 158 3.86 19.64 -16.84
N ASP A 159 4.66 18.62 -17.09
CA ASP A 159 5.15 18.28 -18.43
C ASP A 159 3.99 18.00 -19.41
N ALA A 160 2.93 17.34 -18.94
CA ALA A 160 1.69 17.13 -19.70
C ALA A 160 0.76 18.36 -19.76
N SER A 161 1.23 19.55 -19.37
CA SER A 161 0.46 20.81 -19.35
C SER A 161 -0.80 20.76 -18.47
N VAL A 162 -0.71 20.08 -17.34
CA VAL A 162 -1.77 20.00 -16.32
C VAL A 162 -1.30 20.68 -15.04
N THR A 163 -2.08 21.64 -14.55
CA THR A 163 -1.95 22.20 -13.21
C THR A 163 -2.93 21.47 -12.29
N PRO A 164 -2.47 20.50 -11.47
CA PRO A 164 -3.38 19.73 -10.64
C PRO A 164 -3.83 20.52 -9.41
N GLN A 165 -4.95 20.13 -8.82
CA GLN A 165 -5.29 20.52 -7.45
C GLN A 165 -4.35 19.78 -6.49
N LEU A 166 -3.57 20.52 -5.71
CA LEU A 166 -2.58 19.94 -4.81
C LEU A 166 -3.08 19.91 -3.36
N TYR A 167 -2.71 18.86 -2.65
CA TYR A 167 -2.93 18.69 -1.22
C TYR A 167 -1.63 18.40 -0.51
N VAL A 168 -1.42 19.01 0.66
CA VAL A 168 -0.37 18.65 1.60
C VAL A 168 -0.97 18.34 2.96
N TYR A 169 -0.47 17.30 3.61
CA TYR A 169 -0.94 16.84 4.91
C TYR A 169 0.11 17.07 5.97
N GLY A 170 -0.34 17.40 7.18
CA GLY A 170 0.50 17.55 8.35
C GLY A 170 0.44 18.93 8.95
N GLU A 171 1.15 19.10 10.07
CA GLU A 171 1.25 20.39 10.76
C GLU A 171 2.08 21.40 9.96
N ASN A 172 1.91 22.69 10.25
CA ASN A 172 2.66 23.79 9.61
C ASN A 172 4.19 23.65 9.76
N SER A 173 4.66 22.93 10.76
CA SER A 173 6.10 22.67 11.01
C SER A 173 6.63 21.41 10.31
N SER A 174 5.76 20.63 9.69
CA SER A 174 6.17 19.37 9.07
C SER A 174 7.07 19.59 7.86
N PRO A 175 8.11 18.76 7.63
CA PRO A 175 8.97 18.87 6.46
C PRO A 175 8.20 18.85 5.14
N ASP A 176 7.18 18.00 5.02
CA ASP A 176 6.33 17.91 3.84
C ASP A 176 5.62 19.23 3.52
N PHE A 177 5.04 19.88 4.54
CA PHE A 177 4.39 21.17 4.38
C PHE A 177 5.38 22.26 3.95
N LEU A 178 6.54 22.34 4.60
CA LEU A 178 7.55 23.37 4.29
C LEU A 178 8.08 23.23 2.86
N VAL A 179 8.31 21.99 2.40
CA VAL A 179 8.72 21.73 1.01
C VAL A 179 7.60 22.09 0.04
N ALA A 180 6.37 21.66 0.31
CA ALA A 180 5.22 21.96 -0.54
C ALA A 180 5.00 23.47 -0.67
N LYS A 181 5.10 24.23 0.42
CA LYS A 181 4.98 25.73 0.40
C LYS A 181 6.11 26.39 -0.39
N SER A 182 7.32 25.83 -0.36
CA SER A 182 8.42 26.34 -1.19
C SER A 182 8.15 26.15 -2.68
N ILE A 183 7.60 25.00 -3.08
CA ILE A 183 7.21 24.70 -4.46
C ILE A 183 6.01 25.57 -4.87
N GLU A 184 4.97 25.68 -4.03
CA GLU A 184 3.82 26.53 -4.25
C GLU A 184 4.25 27.96 -4.62
N LYS A 185 5.12 28.57 -3.80
CA LYS A 185 5.60 29.94 -4.00
C LYS A 185 6.45 30.08 -5.27
N GLY A 186 7.30 29.09 -5.56
CA GLY A 186 8.24 29.17 -6.68
C GLY A 186 7.59 28.88 -8.04
N GLU A 187 6.62 27.97 -8.08
CA GLU A 187 5.94 27.57 -9.31
C GLU A 187 4.57 28.25 -9.51
N GLY A 188 4.11 29.09 -8.57
CA GLY A 188 2.82 29.75 -8.65
C GLY A 188 1.63 28.78 -8.57
N LEU A 189 1.79 27.66 -7.86
CA LEU A 189 0.76 26.63 -7.66
C LEU A 189 -0.08 26.96 -6.43
N GLU A 190 -1.31 26.43 -6.38
CA GLU A 190 -2.16 26.49 -5.19
C GLU A 190 -2.18 25.14 -4.49
N ILE A 191 -1.95 25.13 -3.16
CA ILE A 191 -1.92 23.92 -2.35
C ILE A 191 -2.95 23.99 -1.23
N ASN A 192 -3.84 23.02 -1.20
CA ASN A 192 -4.77 22.82 -0.09
C ASN A 192 -4.03 22.15 1.09
N HIS A 193 -3.86 22.89 2.17
CA HIS A 193 -3.26 22.39 3.39
C HIS A 193 -4.30 21.70 4.28
N VAL A 194 -4.03 20.47 4.68
CA VAL A 194 -4.88 19.67 5.57
C VAL A 194 -4.11 19.31 6.84
N ASP A 195 -4.39 20.06 7.91
CA ASP A 195 -3.86 19.78 9.25
C ASP A 195 -4.91 19.06 10.10
N LYS A 196 -4.76 17.75 10.20
CA LYS A 196 -5.68 16.90 10.96
C LYS A 196 -5.50 17.02 12.48
N SER A 197 -4.42 17.62 12.97
CA SER A 197 -4.21 17.82 14.41
C SER A 197 -5.19 18.81 15.02
N ASN A 198 -5.74 19.69 14.19
CA ASN A 198 -6.71 20.74 14.57
C ASN A 198 -8.17 20.26 14.51
N HIS A 199 -8.44 19.02 14.17
CA HIS A 199 -9.80 18.50 14.14
C HIS A 199 -10.43 18.52 15.53
N LYS A 200 -11.63 19.09 15.64
CA LYS A 200 -12.38 19.11 16.90
C LYS A 200 -12.73 17.67 17.28
N LYS A 201 -12.43 17.29 18.51
CA LYS A 201 -12.80 15.98 19.05
C LYS A 201 -14.34 15.86 19.07
N PRO A 202 -14.90 14.79 18.48
CA PRO A 202 -16.35 14.58 18.47
C PRO A 202 -16.86 14.19 19.87
N SER A 203 -18.18 14.32 20.09
CA SER A 203 -18.84 13.64 21.20
C SER A 203 -18.79 12.11 21.02
N SER A 204 -19.06 11.35 22.08
CA SER A 204 -19.06 9.88 22.00
C SER A 204 -20.07 9.34 20.97
N ASP A 205 -21.25 9.95 20.88
CA ASP A 205 -22.27 9.54 19.91
C ASP A 205 -21.84 9.86 18.48
N GLN A 206 -21.34 11.08 18.22
CA GLN A 206 -20.77 11.44 16.92
C GLN A 206 -19.59 10.53 16.53
N TYR A 207 -18.79 10.12 17.53
CA TYR A 207 -17.69 9.21 17.27
C TYR A 207 -18.16 7.83 16.81
N ALA A 208 -19.23 7.30 17.39
CA ALA A 208 -19.82 6.03 16.96
C ALA A 208 -20.31 6.09 15.50
N GLU A 209 -20.88 7.21 15.08
CA GLU A 209 -21.28 7.45 13.70
C GLU A 209 -20.06 7.50 12.75
N ILE A 210 -19.00 8.21 13.15
CA ILE A 210 -17.75 8.30 12.39
C ILE A 210 -17.11 6.90 12.21
N ILE A 211 -17.03 6.11 13.28
CA ILE A 211 -16.47 4.76 13.20
C ILE A 211 -17.30 3.85 12.30
N ASN A 212 -18.62 3.95 12.36
CA ASN A 212 -19.50 3.22 11.46
C ASN A 212 -19.31 3.64 9.98
N ASP A 213 -19.14 4.93 9.72
CA ASP A 213 -18.85 5.45 8.38
C ASP A 213 -17.48 4.99 7.86
N ASN A 214 -16.45 5.04 8.71
CA ASN A 214 -15.12 4.52 8.39
C ASN A 214 -15.15 3.02 8.09
N TYR A 215 -15.90 2.25 8.89
CA TYR A 215 -16.03 0.81 8.73
C TYR A 215 -16.57 0.43 7.35
N TYR A 216 -17.67 1.03 6.93
CA TYR A 216 -18.24 0.76 5.61
C TYR A 216 -17.44 1.40 4.47
N GLY A 217 -17.00 2.64 4.65
CA GLY A 217 -16.25 3.38 3.64
C GLY A 217 -14.88 2.78 3.32
N LEU A 218 -14.25 2.12 4.30
CA LEU A 218 -12.94 1.49 4.18
C LEU A 218 -13.01 -0.04 4.10
N ASP A 219 -14.19 -0.60 3.85
CA ASP A 219 -14.42 -2.03 3.68
C ASP A 219 -13.90 -2.89 4.85
N GLY A 220 -14.21 -2.49 6.07
CA GLY A 220 -14.05 -3.24 7.31
C GLY A 220 -12.71 -3.15 8.00
N PHE A 221 -11.60 -3.43 7.33
CA PHE A 221 -10.30 -3.55 7.98
C PHE A 221 -9.16 -2.89 7.18
N PRO A 222 -9.14 -1.54 7.06
CA PRO A 222 -8.07 -0.79 6.41
C PRO A 222 -6.74 -0.98 7.15
N PHE A 223 -5.60 -0.66 6.52
CA PHE A 223 -4.27 -0.93 7.09
C PHE A 223 -3.99 -0.17 8.41
N GLU A 224 -4.55 1.02 8.58
CA GLU A 224 -4.42 1.82 9.82
C GLU A 224 -5.48 1.48 10.88
N GLY A 225 -6.50 0.67 10.54
CA GLY A 225 -7.71 0.50 11.33
C GLY A 225 -8.75 1.59 11.04
N ILE A 226 -9.91 1.49 11.70
CA ILE A 226 -11.06 2.40 11.47
C ILE A 226 -11.10 3.58 12.42
N TYR A 227 -10.19 3.66 13.40
CA TYR A 227 -10.24 4.62 14.50
C TYR A 227 -9.54 5.93 14.17
N ASP A 228 -10.29 6.88 13.64
CA ASP A 228 -9.90 8.28 13.53
C ASP A 228 -11.09 9.18 13.88
N PHE A 229 -10.89 10.50 13.92
CA PHE A 229 -11.97 11.45 14.18
C PHE A 229 -12.69 11.91 12.89
N GLY A 230 -12.68 11.12 11.82
CA GLY A 230 -13.40 11.35 10.57
C GLY A 230 -12.58 12.05 9.47
N GLY A 231 -11.45 12.65 9.81
CA GLY A 231 -10.64 13.43 8.86
C GLY A 231 -10.07 12.63 7.70
N ASN A 232 -9.93 11.31 7.83
CA ASN A 232 -9.48 10.47 6.74
C ASN A 232 -10.55 10.34 5.64
N MET A 233 -11.77 9.97 6.02
CA MET A 233 -12.88 9.83 5.08
C MET A 233 -13.31 11.18 4.49
N GLU A 234 -13.36 12.24 5.29
CA GLU A 234 -13.65 13.59 4.83
C GLU A 234 -12.69 14.01 3.73
N THR A 235 -11.39 13.86 3.94
CA THR A 235 -10.36 14.22 2.95
C THR A 235 -10.49 13.40 1.67
N ARG A 236 -10.72 12.07 1.78
CA ARG A 236 -10.89 11.19 0.62
C ARG A 236 -12.10 11.60 -0.21
N ARG A 237 -13.23 11.84 0.42
CA ARG A 237 -14.46 12.30 -0.24
C ARG A 237 -14.26 13.65 -0.91
N HIS A 238 -13.65 14.61 -0.21
CA HIS A 238 -13.39 15.94 -0.77
C HIS A 238 -12.56 15.89 -2.05
N ARG A 239 -11.50 15.08 -2.08
CA ARG A 239 -10.65 14.90 -3.27
C ARG A 239 -11.33 14.18 -4.42
N SER A 240 -12.33 13.35 -4.15
CA SER A 240 -13.03 12.54 -5.15
C SER A 240 -14.30 13.20 -5.70
N GLN A 241 -14.63 14.44 -5.25
CA GLN A 241 -15.80 15.17 -5.71
C GLN A 241 -15.67 15.67 -7.16
N ASN A 242 -16.78 16.05 -7.75
CA ASN A 242 -16.84 16.72 -9.06
C ASN A 242 -16.17 15.93 -10.21
N ASN A 243 -16.27 14.62 -10.17
CA ASN A 243 -15.64 13.74 -11.16
C ASN A 243 -14.12 13.96 -11.31
N THR A 244 -13.46 14.35 -10.23
CA THR A 244 -12.01 14.57 -10.21
C THR A 244 -11.26 13.26 -10.31
N MET A 245 -10.21 13.18 -11.13
CA MET A 245 -9.26 12.07 -11.13
C MET A 245 -8.24 12.26 -10.01
N VAL A 246 -8.27 11.40 -9.03
CA VAL A 246 -7.28 11.37 -7.95
C VAL A 246 -6.07 10.55 -8.39
N LEU A 247 -4.92 11.18 -8.57
CA LEU A 247 -3.68 10.48 -8.83
C LEU A 247 -2.88 10.33 -7.53
N ASN A 248 -2.26 9.15 -7.37
CA ASN A 248 -1.41 8.82 -6.23
C ASN A 248 -0.01 8.42 -6.72
N GLY A 249 1.03 8.98 -6.09
CA GLY A 249 2.43 8.71 -6.42
C GLY A 249 2.96 7.37 -5.91
N GLY A 250 2.16 6.60 -5.18
CA GLY A 250 2.58 5.29 -4.65
C GLY A 250 3.08 4.35 -5.74
N GLY A 251 4.05 3.54 -5.40
CA GLY A 251 4.71 2.65 -6.35
C GLY A 251 5.98 3.23 -6.98
N GLY A 252 6.27 4.53 -6.85
CA GLY A 252 7.50 5.15 -7.33
C GLY A 252 8.78 4.57 -6.72
N GLU A 253 8.66 3.86 -5.61
CA GLU A 253 9.75 3.13 -4.96
C GLU A 253 10.37 2.04 -5.85
N ILE A 254 9.73 1.64 -6.94
CA ILE A 254 10.34 0.72 -7.94
C ILE A 254 11.63 1.29 -8.55
N TYR A 255 11.82 2.61 -8.51
CA TYR A 255 13.01 3.31 -9.00
C TYR A 255 14.11 3.47 -7.95
N ARG A 256 13.93 2.91 -6.74
CA ARG A 256 14.87 3.01 -5.62
C ARG A 256 15.26 1.62 -5.07
N ASN A 257 16.33 1.56 -4.28
CA ASN A 257 16.65 0.39 -3.45
C ASN A 257 15.71 0.35 -2.25
N PHE A 258 14.44 -0.06 -2.46
CA PHE A 258 13.38 0.00 -1.47
C PHE A 258 13.72 -0.74 -0.17
N PHE A 259 14.29 -1.94 -0.26
CA PHE A 259 14.62 -2.73 0.93
C PHE A 259 15.93 -2.32 1.61
N TYR A 260 16.67 -1.37 1.05
CA TYR A 260 17.99 -0.97 1.54
C TYR A 260 18.90 -2.19 1.78
N LEU A 261 19.01 -3.04 0.79
CA LEU A 261 19.83 -4.25 0.84
C LEU A 261 21.00 -4.19 -0.15
N PRO A 262 22.18 -4.76 0.18
CA PRO A 262 23.28 -4.92 -0.75
C PRO A 262 22.93 -5.79 -1.97
N ASN A 263 23.76 -5.70 -3.00
CA ASN A 263 23.61 -6.53 -4.19
C ASN A 263 24.17 -7.94 -3.97
N LYS A 264 23.35 -8.82 -3.44
CA LYS A 264 23.63 -10.26 -3.27
C LYS A 264 22.33 -11.08 -3.29
N ALA A 265 22.43 -12.39 -3.32
CA ALA A 265 21.28 -13.28 -3.16
C ALA A 265 20.78 -13.32 -1.71
N TYR A 266 19.49 -13.57 -1.54
CA TYR A 266 18.79 -13.64 -0.24
C TYR A 266 17.87 -14.85 -0.20
N SER A 267 17.63 -15.38 0.98
CA SER A 267 16.54 -16.34 1.21
C SER A 267 15.21 -15.60 1.44
N VAL A 268 14.10 -16.33 1.33
CA VAL A 268 12.78 -15.81 1.72
C VAL A 268 12.76 -15.46 3.22
N ASP A 269 13.44 -16.25 4.05
CA ASP A 269 13.57 -15.99 5.50
C ASP A 269 14.36 -14.70 5.78
N ASP A 270 15.37 -14.39 4.96
CA ASP A 270 16.07 -13.10 5.03
C ASP A 270 15.12 -11.94 4.74
N LEU A 271 14.30 -12.03 3.67
CA LEU A 271 13.31 -11.01 3.32
C LEU A 271 12.26 -10.86 4.44
N MET A 272 11.77 -11.96 4.99
CA MET A 272 10.85 -11.94 6.14
C MET A 272 11.49 -11.24 7.34
N SER A 273 12.75 -11.52 7.63
CA SER A 273 13.49 -10.92 8.73
C SER A 273 13.77 -9.43 8.54
N VAL A 274 13.90 -8.97 7.30
CA VAL A 274 14.14 -7.56 6.97
C VAL A 274 12.87 -6.73 7.04
N PHE A 275 11.74 -7.26 6.57
CA PHE A 275 10.56 -6.45 6.30
C PHE A 275 9.26 -6.96 6.96
N TYR A 276 9.09 -8.29 7.10
CA TYR A 276 7.86 -8.91 7.62
C TYR A 276 8.04 -9.46 9.03
N HIS A 277 8.97 -8.89 9.82
CA HIS A 277 9.29 -9.35 11.17
C HIS A 277 8.44 -8.69 12.27
N ARG A 278 7.53 -7.80 11.94
CA ARG A 278 6.62 -7.15 12.89
C ARG A 278 5.65 -8.17 13.47
N PHE A 279 6.13 -8.92 14.43
CA PHE A 279 5.39 -9.94 15.12
C PHE A 279 5.89 -10.00 16.57
N THR A 280 5.00 -9.77 17.53
CA THR A 280 5.31 -9.79 18.96
C THR A 280 4.47 -10.86 19.63
N GLN A 281 5.05 -12.05 19.80
CA GLN A 281 4.39 -13.19 20.43
C GLN A 281 3.94 -12.89 21.85
N GLU A 282 4.65 -12.02 22.56
CA GLU A 282 4.34 -11.62 23.96
C GLU A 282 2.92 -11.05 24.08
N PHE A 283 2.39 -10.41 23.03
CA PHE A 283 1.03 -9.86 22.99
C PHE A 283 -0.04 -10.88 22.63
N CYS A 284 0.33 -12.08 22.23
CA CYS A 284 -0.61 -13.11 21.83
C CYS A 284 -0.97 -14.01 23.02
N THR A 285 -2.16 -14.60 22.96
CA THR A 285 -2.55 -15.72 23.82
C THR A 285 -1.87 -17.01 23.34
N GLU A 286 -2.07 -18.13 24.04
CA GLU A 286 -1.51 -19.44 23.68
C GLU A 286 -2.08 -20.02 22.36
N LYS A 287 -3.11 -19.40 21.78
CA LYS A 287 -3.73 -19.89 20.53
C LYS A 287 -2.87 -19.75 19.27
N ILE A 288 -1.74 -19.03 19.33
CA ILE A 288 -0.87 -18.86 18.17
C ILE A 288 0.18 -19.95 18.09
N ASP A 289 0.28 -20.59 16.91
CA ASP A 289 1.47 -21.31 16.48
C ASP A 289 2.34 -20.40 15.59
N VAL A 290 3.43 -19.90 16.16
CA VAL A 290 4.37 -18.99 15.48
C VAL A 290 5.05 -19.63 14.29
N SER A 291 5.37 -20.93 14.39
CA SER A 291 6.04 -21.67 13.32
C SER A 291 5.10 -21.84 12.13
N GLU A 292 3.85 -22.18 12.40
CA GLU A 292 2.82 -22.30 11.39
C GLU A 292 2.52 -20.93 10.73
N TYR A 293 2.35 -19.88 11.52
CA TYR A 293 2.16 -18.51 11.02
C TYR A 293 3.26 -18.10 10.04
N LYS A 294 4.53 -18.30 10.41
CA LYS A 294 5.68 -17.97 9.56
C LYS A 294 5.76 -18.84 8.32
N ARG A 295 5.46 -20.14 8.44
CA ARG A 295 5.44 -21.06 7.31
C ARG A 295 4.40 -20.62 6.27
N HIS A 296 3.18 -20.29 6.69
CA HIS A 296 2.13 -19.81 5.79
C HIS A 296 2.53 -18.50 5.11
N LEU A 297 3.09 -17.54 5.84
CA LEU A 297 3.56 -16.28 5.24
C LEU A 297 4.68 -16.53 4.21
N LYS A 298 5.62 -17.41 4.51
CA LYS A 298 6.70 -17.80 3.61
C LYS A 298 6.17 -18.40 2.30
N GLU A 299 5.22 -19.34 2.37
CA GLU A 299 4.62 -19.95 1.19
C GLU A 299 3.83 -18.94 0.34
N LYS A 300 3.14 -17.98 0.97
CA LYS A 300 2.47 -16.89 0.25
C LYS A 300 3.46 -15.99 -0.50
N ILE A 301 4.60 -15.67 0.10
CA ILE A 301 5.68 -14.91 -0.57
C ILE A 301 6.21 -15.70 -1.76
N LYS A 302 6.54 -16.99 -1.58
CA LYS A 302 7.03 -17.86 -2.66
C LYS A 302 6.03 -17.92 -3.83
N TYR A 303 4.76 -18.11 -3.53
CA TYR A 303 3.71 -18.16 -4.54
C TYR A 303 3.60 -16.84 -5.31
N ALA A 304 3.50 -15.72 -4.61
CA ALA A 304 3.32 -14.40 -5.24
C ALA A 304 4.50 -13.97 -6.11
N LEU A 305 5.71 -14.41 -5.76
CA LEU A 305 6.94 -14.12 -6.51
C LEU A 305 7.29 -15.22 -7.53
N ASN A 306 6.47 -16.26 -7.63
CA ASN A 306 6.69 -17.42 -8.49
C ASN A 306 8.09 -18.04 -8.28
N LEU A 307 8.45 -18.30 -7.01
CA LEU A 307 9.75 -18.83 -6.65
C LEU A 307 9.73 -20.37 -6.63
N GLU A 308 10.59 -21.00 -7.42
CA GLU A 308 10.82 -22.43 -7.39
C GLU A 308 11.70 -22.84 -6.19
N ASN A 309 12.64 -21.97 -5.83
CA ASN A 309 13.61 -22.15 -4.77
C ASN A 309 13.46 -21.09 -3.67
N GLU A 310 14.05 -21.32 -2.50
CA GLU A 310 14.08 -20.36 -1.41
C GLU A 310 15.07 -19.20 -1.61
N LYS A 311 16.04 -19.36 -2.53
CA LYS A 311 17.02 -18.32 -2.85
C LYS A 311 16.52 -17.42 -3.96
N MET A 312 16.56 -16.13 -3.70
CA MET A 312 16.19 -15.06 -4.63
C MET A 312 17.44 -14.32 -5.10
N SER A 313 17.50 -14.01 -6.41
CA SER A 313 18.41 -12.98 -6.90
C SER A 313 18.05 -11.60 -6.30
N ARG A 314 18.96 -10.66 -6.40
CA ARG A 314 18.68 -9.31 -5.88
C ARG A 314 17.49 -8.63 -6.61
N THR A 315 17.33 -8.88 -7.90
CA THR A 315 16.21 -8.36 -8.70
C THR A 315 14.88 -9.03 -8.30
N GLN A 316 14.89 -10.32 -7.96
CA GLN A 316 13.70 -10.97 -7.39
C GLN A 316 13.31 -10.37 -6.02
N VAL A 317 14.30 -9.98 -5.21
CA VAL A 317 14.03 -9.23 -3.96
C VAL A 317 13.41 -7.86 -4.28
N GLU A 318 13.87 -7.14 -5.32
CA GLU A 318 13.22 -5.90 -5.75
C GLU A 318 11.76 -6.14 -6.19
N TYR A 319 11.53 -7.22 -6.93
CA TYR A 319 10.18 -7.61 -7.33
C TYR A 319 9.25 -7.90 -6.14
N ALA A 320 9.78 -8.29 -4.98
CA ALA A 320 8.96 -8.46 -3.77
C ALA A 320 8.23 -7.16 -3.36
N TYR A 321 8.72 -5.99 -3.74
CA TYR A 321 7.98 -4.75 -3.51
C TYR A 321 6.70 -4.69 -4.36
N PRO A 322 6.71 -4.70 -5.71
CA PRO A 322 5.48 -4.69 -6.49
C PRO A 322 4.72 -6.02 -6.43
N GLY A 323 5.40 -7.17 -6.44
CA GLY A 323 4.79 -8.49 -6.53
C GLY A 323 4.15 -8.99 -5.23
N PHE A 324 4.56 -8.46 -4.08
CA PHE A 324 3.99 -8.87 -2.80
C PHE A 324 3.48 -7.68 -1.98
N ARG A 325 4.32 -6.67 -1.67
CA ARG A 325 3.88 -5.55 -0.83
C ARG A 325 2.81 -4.69 -1.50
N LEU A 326 3.03 -4.19 -2.70
CA LEU A 326 2.02 -3.39 -3.40
C LEU A 326 0.75 -4.20 -3.66
N ARG A 327 0.91 -5.46 -4.09
CA ARG A 327 -0.18 -6.38 -4.39
C ARG A 327 -1.15 -6.58 -3.22
N TYR A 328 -0.68 -6.68 -1.99
CA TYR A 328 -1.53 -7.02 -0.84
C TYR A 328 -1.72 -5.85 0.13
N TRP A 329 -0.69 -5.06 0.39
CA TRP A 329 -0.79 -3.96 1.35
C TRP A 329 -1.33 -2.69 0.69
N THR A 330 -0.68 -2.20 -0.36
CA THR A 330 -1.05 -0.93 -0.99
C THR A 330 -2.34 -1.05 -1.82
N SER A 331 -2.56 -2.18 -2.49
CA SER A 331 -3.76 -2.44 -3.28
C SER A 331 -5.06 -2.31 -2.46
N LYS A 332 -5.00 -2.58 -1.16
CA LYS A 332 -6.14 -2.42 -0.26
C LYS A 332 -6.60 -0.96 -0.18
N ASP A 333 -5.64 -0.04 -0.04
CA ASP A 333 -5.93 1.40 -0.03
C ASP A 333 -6.39 1.90 -1.40
N PHE A 334 -5.80 1.40 -2.48
CA PHE A 334 -6.22 1.72 -3.84
C PHE A 334 -7.66 1.27 -4.12
N SER A 335 -7.99 0.05 -3.73
CA SER A 335 -9.34 -0.49 -3.88
C SER A 335 -10.36 0.35 -3.09
N ASN A 336 -10.03 0.73 -1.85
CA ASN A 336 -10.89 1.57 -1.03
C ASN A 336 -11.05 2.97 -1.62
N SER A 337 -9.98 3.57 -2.13
CA SER A 337 -10.03 4.89 -2.77
C SER A 337 -10.84 4.88 -4.07
N SER A 338 -10.73 3.82 -4.88
CA SER A 338 -11.50 3.64 -6.11
C SER A 338 -13.01 3.48 -5.89
N ARG A 339 -13.44 3.13 -4.68
CA ARG A 339 -14.87 3.07 -4.30
C ARG A 339 -15.48 4.46 -4.09
N LEU A 340 -14.66 5.46 -3.80
CA LEU A 340 -15.09 6.84 -3.54
C LEU A 340 -15.10 7.70 -4.79
N GLY A 341 -14.39 7.32 -5.84
CA GLY A 341 -14.31 8.06 -7.09
C GLY A 341 -13.21 7.57 -8.03
N ASN A 342 -12.91 8.38 -9.04
CA ASN A 342 -11.84 8.05 -9.97
C ASN A 342 -10.48 8.10 -9.26
N PHE A 343 -9.79 6.99 -9.23
CA PHE A 343 -8.50 6.86 -8.55
C PHE A 343 -7.53 6.05 -9.40
N LEU A 344 -6.28 6.52 -9.52
CA LEU A 344 -5.25 5.83 -10.28
C LEU A 344 -3.87 6.08 -9.69
N THR A 345 -3.00 5.07 -9.77
CA THR A 345 -1.59 5.13 -9.38
C THR A 345 -0.73 4.81 -10.61
N PRO A 346 -0.15 5.83 -11.29
CA PRO A 346 0.51 5.63 -12.59
C PRO A 346 1.71 4.69 -12.55
N PHE A 347 2.48 4.70 -11.44
CA PHE A 347 3.74 3.96 -11.35
C PHE A 347 3.60 2.44 -11.21
N ILE A 348 2.40 1.93 -10.94
CA ILE A 348 2.17 0.50 -10.72
C ILE A 348 1.71 -0.26 -11.97
N SER A 349 1.83 0.32 -13.15
CA SER A 349 1.53 -0.41 -14.38
C SER A 349 2.51 -1.58 -14.55
N TYR A 350 2.05 -2.66 -15.19
CA TYR A 350 2.91 -3.80 -15.48
C TYR A 350 4.17 -3.39 -16.27
N GLU A 351 4.03 -2.49 -17.23
CA GLU A 351 5.14 -2.00 -18.07
C GLU A 351 6.17 -1.22 -17.27
N ASN A 352 5.73 -0.36 -16.35
CA ASN A 352 6.64 0.38 -15.46
C ASN A 352 7.43 -0.56 -14.56
N ILE A 353 6.77 -1.56 -13.97
CA ILE A 353 7.42 -2.55 -13.11
C ILE A 353 8.43 -3.37 -13.91
N ALA A 354 8.04 -3.87 -15.09
CA ALA A 354 8.92 -4.66 -15.94
C ALA A 354 10.16 -3.85 -16.37
N ALA A 355 9.98 -2.58 -16.76
CA ALA A 355 11.07 -1.68 -17.12
C ALA A 355 11.96 -1.33 -15.90
N ALA A 356 11.35 -1.03 -14.75
CA ALA A 356 12.08 -0.69 -13.52
C ALA A 356 12.96 -1.86 -13.03
N LEU A 357 12.55 -3.11 -13.22
CA LEU A 357 13.35 -4.29 -12.87
C LEU A 357 14.57 -4.49 -13.77
N GLN A 358 14.59 -3.89 -14.96
CA GLN A 358 15.76 -3.88 -15.84
C GLN A 358 16.85 -2.89 -15.39
N ILE A 359 16.52 -1.92 -14.53
CA ILE A 359 17.46 -0.91 -14.05
C ILE A 359 18.39 -1.55 -13.01
N PRO A 360 19.74 -1.55 -13.25
CA PRO A 360 20.70 -2.07 -12.28
C PRO A 360 20.58 -1.42 -10.91
N LEU A 361 20.75 -2.20 -9.84
CA LEU A 361 20.58 -1.74 -8.47
C LEU A 361 21.49 -0.55 -8.09
N ASN A 362 22.72 -0.53 -8.60
CA ASN A 362 23.67 0.57 -8.35
C ASN A 362 23.16 1.91 -8.88
N PHE A 363 22.33 1.93 -9.91
CA PHE A 363 21.68 3.14 -10.43
C PHE A 363 20.57 3.63 -9.52
N LYS A 364 19.86 2.71 -8.84
CA LYS A 364 18.75 3.00 -7.93
C LYS A 364 19.19 3.38 -6.51
N THR A 365 20.43 3.03 -6.14
CA THR A 365 20.93 3.24 -4.77
C THR A 365 20.97 4.73 -4.44
N HIS A 366 20.65 5.07 -3.20
CA HIS A 366 20.55 6.45 -2.68
C HIS A 366 19.42 7.29 -3.34
N GLY A 367 18.51 6.69 -4.09
CA GLY A 367 17.45 7.43 -4.78
C GLY A 367 17.91 8.15 -6.05
N LYS A 368 19.15 7.88 -6.49
CA LYS A 368 19.78 8.60 -7.62
C LYS A 368 18.93 8.54 -8.88
N PHE A 369 18.51 7.35 -9.31
CA PHE A 369 17.75 7.19 -10.55
C PHE A 369 16.43 7.96 -10.53
N GLN A 370 15.70 7.90 -9.44
CA GLN A 370 14.43 8.62 -9.33
C GLN A 370 14.61 10.14 -9.26
N GLY A 371 15.66 10.61 -8.58
CA GLY A 371 16.04 12.03 -8.58
C GLY A 371 16.36 12.54 -9.98
N GLU A 372 17.13 11.78 -10.75
CA GLU A 372 17.48 12.11 -12.13
C GLU A 372 16.29 12.03 -13.09
N LEU A 373 15.32 11.12 -12.85
CA LEU A 373 14.04 11.13 -13.59
C LEU A 373 13.29 12.44 -13.37
N ILE A 374 13.17 12.90 -12.12
CA ILE A 374 12.54 14.18 -11.80
C ILE A 374 13.27 15.32 -12.51
N ASN A 375 14.59 15.36 -12.42
CA ASN A 375 15.42 16.38 -13.04
C ASN A 375 15.30 16.38 -14.59
N LYS A 376 15.25 15.21 -15.21
CA LYS A 376 15.10 15.06 -16.65
C LYS A 376 13.72 15.55 -17.15
N ILE A 377 12.66 15.36 -16.36
CA ILE A 377 11.29 15.75 -16.72
C ILE A 377 11.03 17.21 -16.36
N SER A 378 11.42 17.63 -15.16
CA SER A 378 11.24 18.99 -14.65
C SER A 378 12.45 19.45 -13.83
N PRO A 379 13.46 20.09 -14.45
CA PRO A 379 14.61 20.65 -13.74
C PRO A 379 14.21 21.67 -12.67
N ALA A 380 13.13 22.43 -12.91
CA ALA A 380 12.58 23.38 -11.95
C ALA A 380 12.17 22.68 -10.65
N LEU A 381 11.30 21.66 -10.74
CA LEU A 381 10.87 20.91 -9.55
C LEU A 381 12.02 20.14 -8.88
N ALA A 382 13.02 19.68 -9.63
CA ALA A 382 14.21 19.03 -9.06
C ALA A 382 15.07 19.99 -8.23
N SER A 383 15.00 21.30 -8.49
CA SER A 383 15.81 22.33 -7.84
C SER A 383 15.32 22.72 -6.43
N TYR A 384 14.13 22.29 -6.01
CA TYR A 384 13.63 22.53 -4.65
C TYR A 384 14.21 21.52 -3.65
N TYR A 385 14.49 21.96 -2.43
CA TYR A 385 14.86 21.07 -1.35
C TYR A 385 13.81 19.98 -1.14
N SER A 386 14.27 18.80 -0.77
CA SER A 386 13.42 17.67 -0.38
C SER A 386 13.42 17.49 1.14
N ASP A 387 12.53 16.65 1.66
CA ASP A 387 12.55 16.19 3.04
C ASP A 387 13.80 15.36 3.39
N TYR A 388 14.55 14.92 2.38
CA TYR A 388 15.87 14.27 2.56
C TYR A 388 16.99 15.29 2.82
N GLY A 389 16.74 16.60 2.74
CA GLY A 389 17.68 17.66 3.01
C GLY A 389 18.65 18.00 1.85
N TYR A 390 18.28 17.68 0.61
CA TYR A 390 19.00 18.03 -0.61
C TYR A 390 18.07 18.17 -1.81
N ARG A 391 18.56 18.71 -2.91
CA ARG A 391 17.84 18.89 -4.17
C ARG A 391 18.11 17.71 -5.12
N PHE A 392 17.11 17.37 -5.93
CA PHE A 392 17.22 16.20 -6.81
C PHE A 392 18.06 16.44 -8.08
N ASN A 393 18.36 17.69 -8.41
CA ASN A 393 19.31 18.08 -9.46
C ASN A 393 20.77 18.19 -8.96
N GLU A 394 21.03 17.87 -7.70
CA GLU A 394 22.35 17.90 -7.10
C GLU A 394 22.86 16.48 -6.83
N THR A 395 24.19 16.34 -6.68
CA THR A 395 24.77 15.08 -6.20
C THR A 395 24.30 14.80 -4.79
N VAL A 396 23.90 13.56 -4.51
CA VAL A 396 23.48 13.15 -3.17
C VAL A 396 24.56 13.48 -2.15
N PRO A 397 24.29 14.24 -1.09
CA PRO A 397 25.30 14.66 -0.13
C PRO A 397 25.96 13.46 0.55
N PHE A 398 27.27 13.56 0.79
CA PHE A 398 28.08 12.50 1.39
C PHE A 398 27.52 11.98 2.73
N LYS A 399 26.99 12.90 3.56
CA LYS A 399 26.30 12.54 4.81
C LYS A 399 25.12 11.59 4.58
N ASN A 400 24.32 11.83 3.54
CA ASN A 400 23.18 11.01 3.17
C ASN A 400 23.64 9.65 2.63
N ILE A 401 24.73 9.63 1.84
CA ILE A 401 25.35 8.38 1.36
C ILE A 401 25.82 7.53 2.54
N ILE A 402 26.52 8.10 3.52
CA ILE A 402 26.95 7.38 4.73
C ILE A 402 25.73 6.82 5.48
N LYS A 403 24.72 7.65 5.75
CA LYS A 403 23.50 7.23 6.46
C LYS A 403 22.81 6.07 5.75
N ASN A 404 22.66 6.16 4.44
CA ASN A 404 22.05 5.11 3.62
C ASN A 404 22.90 3.84 3.63
N ASN A 405 24.23 3.95 3.50
CA ASN A 405 25.14 2.80 3.53
C ASN A 405 25.12 2.10 4.89
N LEU A 406 25.08 2.84 6.00
CA LEU A 406 24.90 2.25 7.34
C LEU A 406 23.60 1.43 7.42
N THR A 407 22.54 1.87 6.75
CA THR A 407 21.30 1.12 6.67
C THR A 407 21.42 -0.08 5.73
N ILE A 408 22.00 0.10 4.53
CA ILE A 408 22.17 -0.95 3.52
C ILE A 408 23.01 -2.10 4.07
N PHE A 409 24.16 -1.81 4.72
CA PHE A 409 25.08 -2.83 5.22
C PHE A 409 24.75 -3.32 6.64
N ARG A 410 23.67 -2.82 7.25
CA ARG A 410 23.22 -3.33 8.57
C ARG A 410 22.89 -4.82 8.48
N PRO A 411 23.47 -5.69 9.33
CA PRO A 411 23.16 -7.11 9.34
C PRO A 411 21.66 -7.39 9.55
N ILE A 412 21.14 -8.43 8.91
CA ILE A 412 19.72 -8.78 8.95
C ILE A 412 19.24 -9.04 10.38
N TRP A 413 20.04 -9.77 11.17
CA TRP A 413 19.70 -10.05 12.57
C TRP A 413 19.58 -8.78 13.42
N LEU A 414 20.39 -7.75 13.12
CA LEU A 414 20.32 -6.48 13.84
C LEU A 414 19.09 -5.67 13.45
N ARG A 415 18.63 -5.76 12.22
CA ARG A 415 17.39 -5.09 11.77
C ARG A 415 16.18 -5.61 12.55
N LYS A 416 16.06 -6.93 12.65
CA LYS A 416 15.01 -7.58 13.42
C LYS A 416 15.03 -7.16 14.89
N ASN A 417 16.20 -7.18 15.53
CA ASN A 417 16.33 -6.87 16.95
C ASN A 417 16.17 -5.36 17.24
N SER A 418 16.58 -4.47 16.33
CA SER A 418 16.43 -3.02 16.55
C SER A 418 14.97 -2.60 16.65
N TYR A 419 14.06 -3.22 15.89
CA TYR A 419 12.63 -2.99 16.02
C TYR A 419 12.10 -3.41 17.39
N ALA A 420 12.44 -4.60 17.84
CA ALA A 420 12.04 -5.10 19.15
C ALA A 420 12.53 -4.22 20.31
N ILE A 421 13.78 -3.75 20.23
CA ILE A 421 14.37 -2.85 21.23
C ILE A 421 13.66 -1.49 21.24
N GLN A 422 13.39 -0.93 20.06
CA GLN A 422 12.69 0.35 19.93
C GLN A 422 11.30 0.32 20.57
N HIS A 423 10.55 -0.77 20.36
CA HIS A 423 9.24 -0.94 20.98
C HIS A 423 9.28 -1.17 22.49
N LYS A 424 10.33 -1.84 23.01
CA LYS A 424 10.51 -2.00 24.46
C LYS A 424 10.82 -0.69 25.19
N LEU A 425 11.45 0.26 24.51
CA LEU A 425 11.83 1.56 25.07
C LEU A 425 10.78 2.65 24.87
N ALA A 426 9.75 2.41 24.05
CA ALA A 426 8.71 3.39 23.81
C ALA A 426 7.77 3.51 25.03
N THR A 427 7.52 4.74 25.47
CA THR A 427 6.44 5.04 26.40
C THR A 427 5.12 4.98 25.68
N PHE A 428 4.21 4.11 26.13
CA PHE A 428 2.90 3.95 25.54
C PHE A 428 1.90 4.91 26.18
N ALA A 429 1.20 5.67 25.33
CA ALA A 429 -0.07 6.31 25.70
C ALA A 429 -1.11 5.89 24.64
N PRO A 430 -2.28 5.37 25.05
CA PRO A 430 -3.34 5.05 24.11
C PRO A 430 -3.70 6.30 23.30
N PRO A 431 -3.88 6.18 21.98
CA PRO A 431 -4.35 7.31 21.18
C PRO A 431 -5.71 7.80 21.69
N ASP A 432 -5.95 9.09 21.55
CA ASP A 432 -7.22 9.70 21.99
C ASP A 432 -8.45 8.98 21.43
N THR A 433 -8.35 8.47 20.20
CA THR A 433 -9.37 7.70 19.51
C THR A 433 -9.72 6.35 20.15
N LEU A 434 -8.84 5.83 21.02
CA LEU A 434 -9.01 4.56 21.75
C LEU A 434 -9.18 4.75 23.25
N LYS A 435 -9.50 5.98 23.69
CA LYS A 435 -9.83 6.22 25.10
C LYS A 435 -11.14 5.55 25.53
N GLU A 436 -11.23 5.22 26.80
CA GLU A 436 -12.32 4.43 27.38
C GLU A 436 -13.73 4.96 27.05
N ASN A 437 -13.92 6.29 27.09
CA ASN A 437 -15.21 6.92 26.78
C ASN A 437 -15.65 6.70 25.33
N TYR A 438 -14.72 6.71 24.38
CA TYR A 438 -14.99 6.43 22.98
C TYR A 438 -15.20 4.93 22.74
N ILE A 439 -14.34 4.10 23.32
CA ILE A 439 -14.47 2.64 23.19
C ILE A 439 -15.80 2.14 23.75
N LYS A 440 -16.25 2.64 24.89
CA LYS A 440 -17.56 2.27 25.46
C LYS A 440 -18.74 2.63 24.55
N ALA A 441 -18.64 3.71 23.79
CA ALA A 441 -19.70 4.11 22.86
C ALA A 441 -19.82 3.15 21.66
N ILE A 442 -18.71 2.61 21.19
CA ILE A 442 -18.67 1.75 19.98
C ILE A 442 -18.65 0.25 20.29
N LEU A 443 -18.13 -0.14 21.42
CA LEU A 443 -18.06 -1.51 21.93
C LEU A 443 -18.66 -1.58 23.36
N PRO A 444 -19.98 -1.40 23.51
CA PRO A 444 -20.62 -1.32 24.83
C PRO A 444 -20.47 -2.61 25.64
N LYS A 445 -20.22 -3.73 24.97
CA LYS A 445 -19.97 -5.05 25.60
C LYS A 445 -18.49 -5.30 25.89
N GLY A 446 -17.61 -4.30 25.63
CA GLY A 446 -16.16 -4.45 25.72
C GLY A 446 -15.55 -5.34 24.64
N VAL A 447 -14.28 -5.68 24.83
CA VAL A 447 -13.55 -6.64 23.97
C VAL A 447 -13.92 -8.06 24.44
N ARG A 448 -14.35 -8.92 23.52
CA ARG A 448 -14.88 -10.27 23.84
C ARG A 448 -14.38 -11.36 22.90
N ILE A 449 -13.97 -10.99 21.72
CA ILE A 449 -13.56 -11.93 20.68
C ILE A 449 -12.04 -11.87 20.54
N MET A 450 -11.49 -10.67 20.41
CA MET A 450 -10.05 -10.50 20.20
C MET A 450 -9.21 -10.74 21.44
N ASP A 451 -9.80 -10.72 22.66
CA ASP A 451 -9.15 -11.14 23.90
C ASP A 451 -8.77 -12.62 23.91
N GLN A 452 -9.43 -13.42 23.07
CA GLN A 452 -9.05 -14.82 22.86
C GLN A 452 -7.76 -14.98 22.02
N TYR A 453 -7.34 -13.96 21.28
CA TYR A 453 -6.16 -13.95 20.39
C TYR A 453 -5.03 -13.10 20.95
N PHE A 454 -5.35 -12.02 21.64
CA PHE A 454 -4.40 -11.03 22.14
C PHE A 454 -4.62 -10.70 23.61
N LYS A 455 -3.52 -10.49 24.32
CA LYS A 455 -3.50 -9.90 25.66
C LYS A 455 -3.63 -8.38 25.52
N ILE A 456 -4.85 -7.89 25.44
CA ILE A 456 -5.17 -6.50 25.04
C ILE A 456 -4.40 -5.48 25.87
N ASP A 457 -4.35 -5.66 27.21
CA ASP A 457 -3.70 -4.73 28.15
C ASP A 457 -2.17 -4.68 28.01
N ASP A 458 -1.57 -5.70 27.40
CA ASP A 458 -0.13 -5.77 27.17
C ASP A 458 0.30 -5.06 25.87
N ILE A 459 -0.65 -4.72 24.98
CA ILE A 459 -0.36 -4.11 23.69
C ILE A 459 0.08 -2.65 23.87
N LYS A 460 1.35 -2.37 23.59
CA LYS A 460 1.96 -1.02 23.68
C LYS A 460 2.14 -0.32 22.33
N ASP A 461 1.78 -0.97 21.22
CA ASP A 461 1.81 -0.40 19.87
C ASP A 461 0.42 0.14 19.53
N PRO A 462 0.25 1.48 19.37
CA PRO A 462 -1.07 2.07 19.07
C PRO A 462 -1.68 1.57 17.76
N GLY A 463 -0.83 1.33 16.75
CA GLY A 463 -1.29 0.82 15.47
C GLY A 463 -1.79 -0.62 15.56
N LEU A 464 -1.06 -1.48 16.29
CA LEU A 464 -1.51 -2.85 16.58
C LEU A 464 -2.82 -2.84 17.36
N LEU A 465 -2.92 -2.03 18.43
CA LEU A 465 -4.13 -1.91 19.22
C LEU A 465 -5.32 -1.47 18.36
N GLY A 466 -5.13 -0.46 17.51
CA GLY A 466 -6.17 0.02 16.59
C GLY A 466 -6.67 -1.07 15.65
N ARG A 467 -5.77 -1.90 15.09
CA ARG A 467 -6.15 -3.02 14.22
C ARG A 467 -6.86 -4.16 14.97
N VAL A 468 -6.39 -4.49 16.18
CA VAL A 468 -7.07 -5.47 17.04
C VAL A 468 -8.49 -5.01 17.38
N MET A 469 -8.65 -3.75 17.77
CA MET A 469 -9.97 -3.17 18.06
C MET A 469 -10.86 -3.09 16.79
N THR A 470 -10.26 -2.88 15.62
CA THR A 470 -10.99 -2.90 14.34
C THR A 470 -11.60 -4.28 14.07
N LEU A 471 -10.84 -5.36 14.27
CA LEU A 471 -11.39 -6.72 14.14
C LEU A 471 -12.44 -7.01 15.21
N GLU A 472 -12.25 -6.57 16.44
CA GLU A 472 -13.27 -6.71 17.49
C GLU A 472 -14.59 -6.06 17.07
N TYR A 473 -14.53 -4.80 16.58
CA TYR A 473 -15.70 -4.10 16.09
C TYR A 473 -16.37 -4.86 14.94
N MET A 474 -15.58 -5.29 13.95
CA MET A 474 -16.08 -6.03 12.79
C MET A 474 -16.75 -7.34 13.20
N PHE A 475 -16.11 -8.13 14.05
CA PHE A 475 -16.65 -9.43 14.46
C PHE A 475 -17.89 -9.29 15.33
N GLN A 476 -17.95 -8.32 16.25
CA GLN A 476 -19.17 -8.06 17.03
C GLN A 476 -20.33 -7.57 16.13
N LYS A 477 -20.03 -6.74 15.12
CA LYS A 477 -21.04 -6.24 14.18
C LYS A 477 -21.62 -7.35 13.30
N LEU A 478 -20.82 -8.36 12.98
CA LEU A 478 -21.21 -9.56 12.23
C LEU A 478 -21.76 -10.67 13.13
N ALA A 479 -21.88 -10.44 14.42
CA ALA A 479 -22.40 -11.39 15.43
C ALA A 479 -21.61 -12.73 15.52
N LEU A 480 -20.28 -12.66 15.37
CA LEU A 480 -19.35 -13.80 15.54
C LEU A 480 -19.02 -14.06 17.02
#